data_43a8c6e7cd92188a76c72ea25aceeac9
#
_entry.id   43a8c6e7cd92188a76c72ea25aceeac9
#
_cell.length_a   1.000
_cell.length_b   1.000
_cell.length_c   1.000
_cell.angle_alpha   90.00
_cell.angle_beta   90.00
_cell.angle_gamma   90.00
#
_symmetry.space_group_name_H-M   'P 1'
#
loop_
_entity.id
_entity.type
_entity.pdbx_description
1 polymer ?
#
loop_
_entity_poly.entity_id
_entity_poly.type
_entity_poly.pdbx_seq_one_letter_code
_entity_poly.pdbx_strand_id
1 'polypeptide(L)'
;MCIKEIVVRCESGLHNRQATYFVQKANEFESSIWLESGSRKMNAKSLLGIMSMGIVTGAVVTLSADGVDAEAAVNALETMLQQDVY
;
A
#
# COMPACT_ATOMS: atom_id res chain seq x y z
N MET A 1 12.13 7.59 8.64
CA MET A 1 10.92 6.76 8.49
C MET A 1 9.71 7.65 8.24
N CYS A 2 8.85 7.24 7.33
CA CYS A 2 7.61 7.96 7.03
C CYS A 2 6.42 7.04 7.31
N ILE A 3 5.46 7.52 8.10
CA ILE A 3 4.28 6.74 8.49
C ILE A 3 3.04 7.58 8.23
N LYS A 4 2.04 6.99 7.59
CA LYS A 4 0.81 7.71 7.28
C LYS A 4 -0.40 6.80 7.36
N GLU A 5 -1.46 7.29 7.98
CA GLU A 5 -2.75 6.61 8.02
C GLU A 5 -3.58 7.07 6.83
N ILE A 6 -4.13 6.13 6.09
CA ILE A 6 -4.81 6.41 4.83
C ILE A 6 -6.14 5.68 4.79
N VAL A 7 -7.19 6.38 4.32
CA VAL A 7 -8.47 5.74 4.04
C VAL A 7 -8.44 5.26 2.58
N VAL A 8 -8.67 3.97 2.38
CA VAL A 8 -8.67 3.39 1.03
C VAL A 8 -9.92 3.85 0.28
N ARG A 9 -9.72 4.46 -0.88
CA ARG A 9 -10.81 5.01 -1.69
C ARG A 9 -10.87 4.45 -3.11
N CYS A 10 -9.88 3.64 -3.53
CA CYS A 10 -9.95 2.99 -4.82
C CYS A 10 -11.15 2.03 -4.84
N GLU A 11 -11.88 2.01 -5.94
CA GLU A 11 -13.21 1.42 -6.01
C GLU A 11 -13.26 -0.03 -5.55
N SER A 12 -12.29 -0.85 -5.98
CA SER A 12 -12.26 -2.28 -5.67
C SER A 12 -11.40 -2.62 -4.46
N GLY A 13 -10.84 -1.61 -3.77
CA GLY A 13 -9.84 -1.87 -2.75
C GLY A 13 -8.59 -2.50 -3.37
N LEU A 14 -7.83 -3.25 -2.56
CA LEU A 14 -6.60 -3.88 -3.03
C LEU A 14 -6.84 -5.32 -3.45
N HIS A 15 -7.52 -5.49 -4.59
CA HIS A 15 -7.79 -6.79 -5.19
C HIS A 15 -7.20 -6.87 -6.59
N ASN A 16 -6.76 -8.05 -6.97
CA ASN A 16 -6.38 -8.34 -8.36
C ASN A 16 -5.47 -7.27 -8.96
N ARG A 17 -5.97 -6.55 -9.97
CA ARG A 17 -5.19 -5.56 -10.72
C ARG A 17 -4.67 -4.44 -9.84
N GLN A 18 -5.51 -3.91 -8.95
CA GLN A 18 -5.10 -2.82 -8.08
C GLN A 18 -3.96 -3.26 -7.14
N ALA A 19 -4.08 -4.48 -6.58
CA ALA A 19 -3.03 -5.02 -5.73
C ALA A 19 -1.73 -5.23 -6.50
N THR A 20 -1.83 -5.70 -7.74
CA THR A 20 -0.66 -5.90 -8.59
C THR A 20 0.06 -4.58 -8.85
N TYR A 21 -0.68 -3.54 -9.20
CA TYR A 21 -0.07 -2.22 -9.43
C TYR A 21 0.53 -1.64 -8.16
N PHE A 22 -0.16 -1.83 -7.03
CA PHE A 22 0.35 -1.36 -5.74
C PHE A 22 1.72 -1.99 -5.42
N VAL A 23 1.80 -3.30 -5.57
CA VAL A 23 3.04 -4.04 -5.30
C VAL A 23 4.14 -3.65 -6.28
N GLN A 24 3.81 -3.50 -7.56
CA GLN A 24 4.78 -3.08 -8.57
C GLN A 24 5.33 -1.70 -8.24
N LYS A 25 4.47 -0.77 -7.84
CA LYS A 25 4.92 0.57 -7.46
C LYS A 25 5.81 0.51 -6.23
N ALA A 26 5.44 -0.28 -5.21
CA ALA A 26 6.24 -0.42 -4.01
C ALA A 26 7.64 -0.96 -4.32
N ASN A 27 7.74 -1.85 -5.30
CA ASN A 27 9.04 -2.43 -5.68
C ASN A 27 9.95 -1.46 -6.44
N GLU A 28 9.45 -0.29 -6.85
CA GLU A 28 10.27 0.73 -7.48
C GLU A 28 11.12 1.51 -6.49
N PHE A 29 10.82 1.39 -5.20
CA PHE A 29 11.52 2.13 -4.15
C PHE A 29 12.48 1.24 -3.39
N GLU A 30 13.58 1.83 -2.90
CA GLU A 30 14.58 1.10 -2.11
C GLU A 30 14.13 0.90 -0.67
N SER A 31 13.28 1.77 -0.15
CA SER A 31 12.80 1.69 1.23
C SER A 31 12.09 0.37 1.51
N SER A 32 12.19 -0.08 2.76
CA SER A 32 11.32 -1.13 3.27
C SER A 32 9.95 -0.52 3.49
N ILE A 33 8.90 -1.17 3.00
CA ILE A 33 7.55 -0.62 3.01
C ILE A 33 6.59 -1.65 3.59
N TRP A 34 5.76 -1.20 4.53
CA TRP A 34 4.80 -2.05 5.22
C TRP A 34 3.41 -1.46 5.11
N LEU A 35 2.42 -2.34 4.96
CA LEU A 35 1.01 -1.96 5.00
C LEU A 35 0.36 -2.68 6.17
N GLU A 36 -0.32 -1.91 7.01
CA GLU A 36 -0.91 -2.44 8.23
C GLU A 36 -2.41 -2.16 8.23
N SER A 37 -3.21 -3.18 8.56
CA SER A 37 -4.65 -3.05 8.67
C SER A 37 -5.11 -3.90 9.84
N GLY A 38 -5.65 -3.25 10.86
CA GLY A 38 -6.02 -3.94 12.10
C GLY A 38 -4.79 -4.57 12.73
N SER A 39 -4.84 -5.87 12.99
CA SER A 39 -3.73 -6.60 13.59
C SER A 39 -2.76 -7.19 12.57
N ARG A 40 -3.02 -6.97 11.27
CA ARG A 40 -2.20 -7.56 10.21
C ARG A 40 -1.24 -6.53 9.65
N LYS A 41 0.01 -6.96 9.44
CA LYS A 41 1.06 -6.11 8.88
C LYS A 41 1.80 -6.93 7.83
N MET A 42 1.83 -6.44 6.61
CA MET A 42 2.43 -7.14 5.48
C MET A 42 3.44 -6.28 4.76
N ASN A 43 4.43 -6.93 4.17
CA ASN A 43 5.38 -6.26 3.30
C ASN A 43 4.67 -5.79 2.03
N ALA A 44 4.71 -4.47 1.77
CA ALA A 44 4.02 -3.90 0.62
C ALA A 44 4.59 -4.38 -0.72
N LYS A 45 5.77 -4.99 -0.72
CA LYS A 45 6.40 -5.53 -1.92
C LYS A 45 6.03 -6.99 -2.19
N SER A 46 5.20 -7.59 -1.33
CA SER A 46 4.75 -8.96 -1.48
C SER A 46 3.32 -9.00 -1.98
N LEU A 47 3.13 -9.44 -3.22
CA LEU A 47 1.79 -9.52 -3.81
C LEU A 47 0.88 -10.47 -3.01
N LEU A 48 1.42 -11.64 -2.66
CA LEU A 48 0.65 -12.60 -1.89
C LEU A 48 0.25 -12.05 -0.52
N GLY A 49 1.18 -11.35 0.14
CA GLY A 49 0.89 -10.73 1.43
C GLY A 49 -0.20 -9.66 1.32
N ILE A 50 -0.08 -8.78 0.34
CA ILE A 50 -1.06 -7.70 0.15
C ILE A 50 -2.44 -8.27 -0.19
N MET A 51 -2.51 -9.23 -1.10
CA MET A 51 -3.80 -9.83 -1.47
C MET A 51 -4.44 -10.57 -0.29
N SER A 52 -3.64 -11.17 0.58
CA SER A 52 -4.16 -11.91 1.73
C SER A 52 -4.81 -11.01 2.77
N MET A 53 -4.56 -9.70 2.74
CA MET A 53 -5.13 -8.77 3.70
C MET A 53 -6.61 -8.49 3.45
N GLY A 54 -7.10 -8.69 2.23
CA GLY A 54 -8.50 -8.45 1.91
C GLY A 54 -8.93 -7.00 2.10
N ILE A 55 -8.06 -6.05 1.76
CA ILE A 55 -8.34 -4.62 1.96
C ILE A 55 -9.42 -4.15 0.98
N VAL A 56 -10.46 -3.53 1.52
CA VAL A 56 -11.60 -3.05 0.73
C VAL A 56 -11.71 -1.54 0.82
N THR A 57 -12.49 -0.95 -0.08
CA THR A 57 -12.81 0.48 -0.05
C THR A 57 -13.39 0.86 1.30
N GLY A 58 -12.90 1.96 1.86
CA GLY A 58 -13.33 2.45 3.16
C GLY A 58 -12.46 1.98 4.32
N ALA A 59 -11.61 0.98 4.09
CA ALA A 59 -10.69 0.52 5.13
C ALA A 59 -9.69 1.61 5.50
N VAL A 60 -9.32 1.66 6.76
CA VAL A 60 -8.25 2.55 7.23
C VAL A 60 -7.00 1.71 7.40
N VAL A 61 -5.94 2.11 6.70
CA VAL A 61 -4.66 1.38 6.74
C VAL A 61 -3.55 2.33 7.16
N THR A 62 -2.48 1.75 7.70
CA THR A 62 -1.27 2.51 8.03
C THR A 62 -0.16 2.07 7.09
N LEU A 63 0.39 3.03 6.37
CA LEU A 63 1.49 2.81 5.44
C LEU A 63 2.75 3.36 6.06
N SER A 64 3.79 2.54 6.14
CA SER A 64 5.07 2.97 6.69
C SER A 64 6.19 2.58 5.74
N ALA A 65 7.19 3.45 5.66
CA ALA A 65 8.37 3.21 4.84
C ALA A 65 9.61 3.70 5.57
N ASP A 66 10.70 2.97 5.40
CA ASP A 66 11.97 3.30 6.03
C ASP A 66 13.08 3.13 5.01
N GLY A 67 13.75 4.23 4.67
CA GLY A 67 14.82 4.23 3.68
C GLY A 67 15.00 5.61 3.06
N VAL A 68 15.90 5.69 2.09
CA VAL A 68 16.28 6.97 1.49
C VAL A 68 15.14 7.65 0.71
N ASP A 69 14.20 6.85 0.19
CA ASP A 69 13.08 7.36 -0.60
C ASP A 69 11.73 7.11 0.10
N ALA A 70 11.75 7.02 1.44
CA ALA A 70 10.55 6.67 2.21
C ALA A 70 9.38 7.61 1.96
N GLU A 71 9.62 8.93 1.94
CA GLU A 71 8.56 9.90 1.74
C GLU A 71 7.97 9.79 0.34
N ALA A 72 8.81 9.66 -0.66
CA ALA A 72 8.36 9.48 -2.04
C ALA A 72 7.54 8.20 -2.18
N ALA A 73 7.98 7.12 -1.53
CA ALA A 73 7.28 5.83 -1.56
C ALA A 73 5.88 5.96 -0.95
N VAL A 74 5.78 6.58 0.24
CA VAL A 74 4.49 6.73 0.91
C VAL A 74 3.54 7.58 0.08
N ASN A 75 4.04 8.68 -0.50
CA ASN A 75 3.21 9.56 -1.32
C ASN A 75 2.69 8.86 -2.57
N ALA A 76 3.53 8.10 -3.26
CA ALA A 76 3.13 7.36 -4.45
C ALA A 76 2.08 6.29 -4.12
N LEU A 77 2.30 5.55 -3.05
CA LEU A 77 1.40 4.47 -2.66
C LEU A 77 0.07 5.00 -2.10
N GLU A 78 0.11 6.15 -1.43
CA GLU A 78 -1.11 6.79 -0.98
C GLU A 78 -2.02 7.12 -2.18
N THR A 79 -1.45 7.64 -3.25
CA THR A 79 -2.21 7.95 -4.46
C THR A 79 -2.89 6.68 -4.99
N MET A 80 -2.18 5.56 -4.99
CA MET A 80 -2.73 4.30 -5.49
C MET A 80 -3.83 3.74 -4.59
N LEU A 81 -3.81 4.06 -3.31
CA LEU A 81 -4.87 3.64 -2.39
C LEU A 81 -6.11 4.50 -2.51
N GLN A 82 -5.98 5.72 -3.04
CA GLN A 82 -7.08 6.68 -3.12
C GLN A 82 -7.68 6.85 -4.50
N GLN A 83 -7.04 6.29 -5.54
CA GLN A 83 -7.50 6.39 -6.92
C GLN A 83 -7.42 5.04 -7.60
N ASP A 84 -8.32 4.80 -8.55
CA ASP A 84 -8.23 3.61 -9.38
C ASP A 84 -7.10 3.81 -10.40
N VAL A 85 -6.32 2.74 -10.63
CA VAL A 85 -5.24 2.74 -11.62
C VAL A 85 -5.36 1.51 -12.51
N TYR A 86 -5.48 1.72 -13.78
CA TYR A 86 -5.59 0.65 -14.76
C TYR A 86 -4.86 1.05 -16.03
#